data_b4717728caa7b30695e3e30604e67568
#
_entry.id   b4717728caa7b30695e3e30604e67568
#
_cell.length_a   1.000
_cell.length_b   1.000
_cell.length_c   1.000
_cell.angle_alpha   90.00
_cell.angle_beta   90.00
_cell.angle_gamma   90.00
#
_symmetry.space_group_name_H-M   'P 1'
#
loop_
_entity.id
_entity.type
_entity.pdbx_description
1 polymer ?
#
loop_
_entity_poly.entity_id
_entity_poly.type
_entity_poly.pdbx_seq_one_letter_code
_entity_poly.pdbx_strand_id
1 'polypeptide(L)'
;MLRIGSLVLLLALAACGGQWSKPETTREKAAQDLSECRHVAEIANRRDSDIDTDILASRGPDWERLGVIQTKRAEFADSNRARSGDIVTRCMIAKGYTQAG
;
A
#
# COMPACT_ATOMS: atom_id res chain seq x y z
N MET A 1 -28.45 -5.54 -30.92
CA MET A 1 -27.10 -6.15 -30.76
C MET A 1 -26.06 -5.14 -30.30
N LEU A 2 -26.12 -3.89 -30.70
CA LEU A 2 -25.17 -2.84 -30.25
C LEU A 2 -25.29 -2.43 -28.76
N ARG A 3 -26.45 -2.67 -28.14
CA ARG A 3 -26.70 -2.30 -26.74
C ARG A 3 -26.08 -3.26 -25.71
N ILE A 4 -25.82 -4.50 -26.08
CA ILE A 4 -25.25 -5.52 -25.20
C ILE A 4 -23.74 -5.32 -25.04
N GLY A 5 -23.06 -4.89 -26.10
CA GLY A 5 -21.64 -4.61 -26.06
C GLY A 5 -21.27 -3.42 -25.16
N SER A 6 -22.11 -2.39 -25.15
CA SER A 6 -21.90 -1.23 -24.26
C SER A 6 -22.06 -1.57 -22.78
N LEU A 7 -22.97 -2.47 -22.45
CA LEU A 7 -23.23 -2.88 -21.09
C LEU A 7 -22.07 -3.73 -20.51
N VAL A 8 -21.51 -4.59 -21.35
CA VAL A 8 -20.37 -5.43 -20.98
C VAL A 8 -19.11 -4.59 -20.78
N LEU A 9 -18.93 -3.56 -21.60
CA LEU A 9 -17.78 -2.66 -21.46
C LEU A 9 -17.85 -1.83 -20.18
N LEU A 10 -19.06 -1.40 -19.80
CA LEU A 10 -19.29 -0.65 -18.55
C LEU A 10 -19.05 -1.51 -17.32
N LEU A 11 -19.38 -2.80 -17.36
CA LEU A 11 -19.09 -3.74 -16.29
C LEU A 11 -17.59 -4.03 -16.12
N ALA A 12 -16.85 -4.06 -17.22
CA ALA A 12 -15.40 -4.24 -17.17
C ALA A 12 -14.68 -3.03 -16.57
N LEU A 13 -15.17 -1.82 -16.83
CA LEU A 13 -14.63 -0.60 -16.23
C LEU A 13 -14.93 -0.49 -14.73
N ALA A 14 -16.08 -0.99 -14.28
CA ALA A 14 -16.43 -1.05 -12.86
C ALA A 14 -15.55 -2.05 -12.09
N ALA A 15 -15.09 -3.14 -12.73
CA ALA A 15 -14.20 -4.13 -12.12
C ALA A 15 -12.77 -3.63 -11.92
N CYS A 16 -12.32 -2.64 -12.69
CA CYS A 16 -10.99 -2.04 -12.57
C CYS A 16 -10.89 -0.98 -11.46
N GLY A 17 -12.00 -0.52 -10.89
CA GLY A 17 -12.06 0.62 -9.99
C GLY A 17 -12.02 0.31 -8.49
N GLY A 18 -11.99 -0.96 -8.05
CA GLY A 18 -12.10 -1.25 -6.64
C GLY A 18 -11.44 -2.54 -6.19
N GLN A 19 -10.29 -2.40 -5.56
CA GLN A 19 -9.62 -3.49 -4.86
C GLN A 19 -10.33 -3.82 -3.55
N TRP A 20 -11.06 -2.88 -2.97
CA TRP A 20 -11.76 -3.00 -1.69
C TRP A 20 -13.26 -2.85 -1.88
N SER A 21 -14.02 -3.72 -1.23
CA SER A 21 -15.49 -3.67 -1.25
C SER A 21 -16.08 -3.85 0.13
N LYS A 22 -17.16 -3.12 0.38
CA LYS A 22 -17.95 -3.20 1.60
C LYS A 22 -19.42 -2.98 1.24
N PRO A 23 -20.35 -3.86 1.68
CA PRO A 23 -21.77 -3.68 1.42
C PRO A 23 -22.28 -2.33 1.99
N GLU A 24 -23.22 -1.72 1.28
CA GLU A 24 -23.89 -0.48 1.70
C GLU A 24 -22.98 0.73 1.88
N THR A 25 -21.80 0.70 1.30
CA THR A 25 -20.83 1.78 1.36
C THR A 25 -20.75 2.51 0.04
N THR A 26 -20.76 3.84 0.06
CA THR A 26 -20.60 4.67 -1.13
C THR A 26 -19.15 4.66 -1.59
N ARG A 27 -18.97 4.99 -2.86
CA ARG A 27 -17.63 5.08 -3.45
C ARG A 27 -16.79 6.18 -2.78
N GLU A 28 -17.42 7.29 -2.41
CA GLU A 28 -16.79 8.40 -1.70
C GLU A 28 -16.32 7.99 -0.31
N LYS A 29 -17.16 7.26 0.42
CA LYS A 29 -16.80 6.75 1.76
C LYS A 29 -15.66 5.75 1.68
N ALA A 30 -15.68 4.85 0.71
CA ALA A 30 -14.61 3.88 0.50
C ALA A 30 -13.28 4.57 0.18
N ALA A 31 -13.30 5.60 -0.66
CA ALA A 31 -12.12 6.40 -0.99
C ALA A 31 -11.57 7.14 0.23
N GLN A 32 -12.44 7.67 1.07
CA GLN A 32 -12.07 8.35 2.32
C GLN A 32 -11.43 7.38 3.31
N ASP A 33 -12.02 6.20 3.49
CA ASP A 33 -11.50 5.17 4.38
C ASP A 33 -10.12 4.68 3.91
N LEU A 34 -9.93 4.48 2.60
CA LEU A 34 -8.65 4.10 2.03
C LEU A 34 -7.61 5.20 2.25
N SER A 35 -7.97 6.46 2.08
CA SER A 35 -7.10 7.60 2.32
C SER A 35 -6.63 7.65 3.79
N GLU A 36 -7.54 7.41 4.75
CA GLU A 36 -7.19 7.31 6.17
C GLU A 36 -6.20 6.18 6.44
N CYS A 37 -6.45 4.99 5.88
CA CYS A 37 -5.57 3.84 6.06
C CYS A 37 -4.18 4.08 5.45
N ARG A 38 -4.12 4.73 4.30
CA ARG A 38 -2.84 5.14 3.67
C ARG A 38 -2.10 6.16 4.52
N HIS A 39 -2.82 7.07 5.17
CA HIS A 39 -2.20 8.05 6.06
C HIS A 39 -1.57 7.37 7.29
N VAL A 40 -2.25 6.41 7.89
CA VAL A 40 -1.70 5.60 9.00
C VAL A 40 -0.43 4.88 8.54
N ALA A 41 -0.45 4.27 7.37
CA ALA A 41 0.72 3.59 6.80
C ALA A 41 1.87 4.56 6.52
N GLU A 42 1.58 5.77 6.05
CA GLU A 42 2.57 6.81 5.80
C GLU A 42 3.29 7.24 7.08
N ILE A 43 2.55 7.42 8.18
CA ILE A 43 3.13 7.75 9.49
C ILE A 43 4.07 6.64 9.95
N ALA A 44 3.66 5.38 9.85
CA ALA A 44 4.49 4.24 10.20
C ALA A 44 5.74 4.15 9.31
N ASN A 45 5.59 4.42 8.01
CA ASN A 45 6.71 4.43 7.07
C ASN A 45 7.75 5.50 7.39
N ARG A 46 7.32 6.67 7.83
CA ARG A 46 8.24 7.74 8.26
C ARG A 46 9.07 7.29 9.47
N ARG A 47 8.47 6.64 10.45
CA ARG A 47 9.18 6.10 11.62
C ARG A 47 10.20 5.05 11.21
N ASP A 48 9.82 4.13 10.34
CA ASP A 48 10.71 3.10 9.82
C ASP A 48 11.87 3.71 9.04
N SER A 49 11.59 4.72 8.23
CA SER A 49 12.60 5.46 7.46
C SER A 49 13.61 6.18 8.36
N ASP A 50 13.16 6.77 9.46
CA ASP A 50 14.03 7.41 10.45
C ASP A 50 14.95 6.39 11.13
N ILE A 51 14.42 5.23 11.49
CA ILE A 51 15.20 4.13 12.05
C ILE A 51 16.25 3.64 11.05
N ASP A 52 15.86 3.46 9.80
CA ASP A 52 16.76 3.01 8.73
C ASP A 52 17.88 4.05 8.49
N THR A 53 17.57 5.33 8.56
CA THR A 53 18.54 6.41 8.46
C THR A 53 19.58 6.33 9.58
N ASP A 54 19.15 6.08 10.80
CA ASP A 54 20.04 5.91 11.96
C ASP A 54 20.94 4.68 11.80
N ILE A 55 20.40 3.58 11.33
CA ILE A 55 21.17 2.35 11.06
C ILE A 55 22.21 2.61 9.97
N LEU A 56 21.83 3.28 8.87
CA LEU A 56 22.75 3.63 7.78
C LEU A 56 23.86 4.57 8.25
N ALA A 57 23.56 5.48 9.17
CA ALA A 57 24.55 6.39 9.74
C ALA A 57 25.62 5.63 10.56
N SER A 58 25.20 4.62 11.31
CA SER A 58 26.12 3.86 12.17
C SER A 58 26.82 2.71 11.45
N ARG A 59 26.13 1.99 10.57
CA ARG A 59 26.66 0.79 9.88
C ARG A 59 27.05 1.03 8.43
N GLY A 60 26.60 2.14 7.84
CA GLY A 60 26.86 2.46 6.45
C GLY A 60 28.33 2.39 6.04
N PRO A 61 29.27 2.98 6.81
CA PRO A 61 30.70 2.91 6.49
C PRO A 61 31.24 1.49 6.36
N ASP A 62 30.82 0.58 7.26
CA ASP A 62 31.21 -0.83 7.20
C ASP A 62 30.60 -1.54 6.00
N TRP A 63 29.34 -1.29 5.71
CA TRP A 63 28.65 -1.87 4.56
C TRP A 63 29.18 -1.36 3.23
N GLU A 64 29.65 -0.11 3.22
CA GLU A 64 30.29 0.49 2.04
C GLU A 64 31.63 -0.20 1.76
N ARG A 65 32.46 -0.43 2.78
CA ARG A 65 33.70 -1.17 2.65
C ARG A 65 33.50 -2.61 2.19
N LEU A 66 32.40 -3.25 2.65
CA LEU A 66 32.04 -4.61 2.26
C LEU A 66 31.34 -4.69 0.89
N GLY A 67 31.02 -3.56 0.29
CA GLY A 67 30.32 -3.51 -1.01
C GLY A 67 28.86 -3.92 -0.96
N VAL A 68 28.20 -3.89 0.21
CA VAL A 68 26.82 -4.35 0.39
C VAL A 68 25.85 -3.21 0.69
N ILE A 69 26.28 -1.97 0.72
CA ILE A 69 25.44 -0.82 1.09
C ILE A 69 24.19 -0.68 0.20
N GLN A 70 24.31 -0.89 -1.10
CA GLN A 70 23.18 -0.78 -2.02
C GLN A 70 22.16 -1.88 -1.81
N THR A 71 22.61 -3.09 -1.54
CA THR A 71 21.75 -4.22 -1.19
C THR A 71 20.98 -3.93 0.11
N LYS A 72 21.64 -3.39 1.12
CA LYS A 72 21.01 -3.02 2.40
C LYS A 72 19.96 -1.94 2.22
N ARG A 73 20.24 -0.92 1.42
CA ARG A 73 19.26 0.13 1.11
C ARG A 73 18.03 -0.42 0.39
N ALA A 74 18.24 -1.32 -0.56
CA ALA A 74 17.14 -1.97 -1.28
C ALA A 74 16.30 -2.85 -0.34
N GLU A 75 16.92 -3.60 0.56
CA GLU A 75 16.22 -4.41 1.57
C GLU A 75 15.35 -3.54 2.48
N PHE A 76 15.84 -2.41 2.94
CA PHE A 76 15.06 -1.48 3.77
C PHE A 76 13.85 -0.92 3.00
N ALA A 77 14.05 -0.49 1.75
CA ALA A 77 12.96 0.03 0.93
C ALA A 77 11.88 -1.01 0.67
N ASP A 78 12.25 -2.24 0.36
CA ASP A 78 11.32 -3.34 0.12
C ASP A 78 10.56 -3.72 1.39
N SER A 79 11.24 -3.79 2.52
CA SER A 79 10.66 -4.09 3.82
C SER A 79 9.63 -3.04 4.23
N ASN A 80 9.95 -1.76 4.06
CA ASN A 80 9.05 -0.64 4.39
C ASN A 80 7.83 -0.63 3.49
N ARG A 81 8.00 -0.93 2.20
CA ARG A 81 6.90 -1.02 1.24
C ARG A 81 5.95 -2.15 1.58
N ALA A 82 6.47 -3.33 1.91
CA ALA A 82 5.68 -4.49 2.33
C ALA A 82 4.91 -4.20 3.62
N ARG A 83 5.52 -3.55 4.59
CA ARG A 83 4.89 -3.18 5.86
C ARG A 83 3.79 -2.14 5.67
N SER A 84 4.02 -1.13 4.82
CA SER A 84 3.01 -0.13 4.48
C SER A 84 1.78 -0.76 3.84
N GLY A 85 1.97 -1.69 2.91
CA GLY A 85 0.87 -2.44 2.28
C GLY A 85 0.09 -3.28 3.29
N ASP A 86 0.77 -3.93 4.22
CA ASP A 86 0.15 -4.73 5.27
C ASP A 86 -0.67 -3.86 6.24
N ILE A 87 -0.18 -2.68 6.59
CA ILE A 87 -0.90 -1.72 7.45
C ILE A 87 -2.19 -1.27 6.77
N VAL A 88 -2.15 -0.91 5.50
CA VAL A 88 -3.35 -0.52 4.73
C VAL A 88 -4.35 -1.68 4.69
N THR A 89 -3.89 -2.88 4.41
CA THR A 89 -4.74 -4.08 4.35
C THR A 89 -5.44 -4.34 5.68
N ARG A 90 -4.72 -4.34 6.78
CA ARG A 90 -5.29 -4.56 8.13
C ARG A 90 -6.24 -3.45 8.52
N CYS A 91 -5.91 -2.20 8.20
CA CYS A 91 -6.74 -1.04 8.47
C CYS A 91 -8.09 -1.15 7.72
N MET A 92 -8.06 -1.50 6.44
CA MET A 92 -9.29 -1.67 5.64
C MET A 92 -10.13 -2.85 6.12
N ILE A 93 -9.52 -3.97 6.46
CA ILE A 93 -10.24 -5.13 7.03
C ILE A 93 -10.90 -4.75 8.35
N ALA A 94 -10.22 -4.02 9.22
CA ALA A 94 -10.77 -3.55 10.49
C ALA A 94 -11.99 -2.62 10.29
N LYS A 95 -12.05 -1.90 9.17
CA LYS A 95 -13.20 -1.07 8.78
C LYS A 95 -14.34 -1.87 8.13
N GLY A 96 -14.17 -3.16 7.93
CA GLY A 96 -15.20 -4.06 7.37
C GLY A 96 -15.12 -4.28 5.87
N TYR A 97 -14.04 -3.87 5.22
CA TYR A 97 -13.83 -4.09 3.79
C TYR A 97 -13.28 -5.49 3.52
N THR A 98 -13.63 -6.02 2.35
CA THR A 98 -13.03 -7.22 1.79
C THR A 98 -12.20 -6.86 0.56
N GLN A 99 -11.09 -7.55 0.38
CA GLN A 99 -10.22 -7.36 -0.77
C GLN A 99 -10.72 -8.22 -1.92
N ALA A 100 -10.89 -7.60 -3.10
CA ALA A 100 -11.22 -8.33 -4.32
C ALA A 100 -10.02 -9.20 -4.70
N GLY A 101 -10.27 -10.50 -4.77
CA GLY A 101 -9.28 -11.55 -4.96
C GLY A 101 -8.54 -11.54 -6.26
#